data_46cbac6385cc10e4f5e5deb75f8a4e52
#
_entry.id   46cbac6385cc10e4f5e5deb75f8a4e52
#
_cell.length_a   1.000
_cell.length_b   1.000
_cell.length_c   1.000
_cell.angle_alpha   90.00
_cell.angle_beta   90.00
_cell.angle_gamma   90.00
#
_symmetry.space_group_name_H-M   'P 1'
#
loop_
_entity.id
_entity.type
_entity.pdbx_description
1 polymer ?
#
loop_
_entity_poly.entity_id
_entity_poly.type
_entity_poly.pdbx_seq_one_letter_code
_entity_poly.pdbx_strand_id
1 'polypeptide(L)'
;MVQTEPVVFFNGEIKPESLVGISIRDRGFLYGDAVFDAARTFNGTPFRLSEHVHRLYDSLRYLRIDPGIEPKEMEDWSRRVVDHNYKLLPPGQDMWVMQRISRGIEPILPGDVMRPTVLIETHAIPF
;
A
#
# COMPACT_ATOMS: atom_id res chain seq x y z
N MET A 1 -5.51 -18.78 -15.30
CA MET A 1 -4.33 -19.18 -14.52
C MET A 1 -4.55 -18.84 -13.05
N VAL A 2 -4.29 -19.77 -12.16
CA VAL A 2 -4.42 -19.51 -10.73
C VAL A 2 -3.23 -18.67 -10.27
N GLN A 3 -3.54 -17.55 -9.62
CA GLN A 3 -2.52 -16.69 -9.05
C GLN A 3 -1.95 -17.35 -7.79
N THR A 4 -0.67 -17.70 -7.79
CA THR A 4 -0.01 -18.39 -6.69
C THR A 4 0.92 -17.48 -5.89
N GLU A 5 1.08 -16.25 -6.30
CA GLU A 5 1.89 -15.28 -5.58
C GLU A 5 1.02 -14.15 -5.02
N PRO A 6 1.53 -13.42 -4.02
CA PRO A 6 0.83 -12.25 -3.50
C PRO A 6 0.58 -11.21 -4.57
N VAL A 7 -0.52 -10.50 -4.42
CA VAL A 7 -0.80 -9.30 -5.21
C VAL A 7 -0.62 -8.07 -4.36
N VAL A 8 -0.44 -6.94 -5.01
CA VAL A 8 -0.38 -5.62 -4.39
C VAL A 8 -1.29 -4.67 -5.16
N PHE A 9 -1.73 -3.61 -4.50
CA PHE A 9 -2.27 -2.44 -5.17
C PHE A 9 -1.11 -1.50 -5.45
N PHE A 10 -0.94 -1.10 -6.70
CA PHE A 10 0.15 -0.21 -7.09
C PHE A 10 -0.35 0.81 -8.10
N ASN A 11 -0.38 2.07 -7.67
CA ASN A 11 -0.72 3.22 -8.52
C ASN A 11 -1.99 3.00 -9.36
N GLY A 12 -3.05 2.53 -8.71
CA GLY A 12 -4.37 2.46 -9.35
C GLY A 12 -4.82 1.07 -9.75
N GLU A 13 -3.98 0.05 -9.66
CA GLU A 13 -4.36 -1.29 -10.09
C GLU A 13 -3.76 -2.40 -9.23
N ILE A 14 -4.40 -3.55 -9.26
CA ILE A 14 -3.90 -4.77 -8.62
C ILE A 14 -2.91 -5.44 -9.57
N LYS A 15 -1.73 -5.77 -9.05
CA LYS A 15 -0.66 -6.43 -9.80
C LYS A 15 -0.03 -7.55 -9.01
N PRO A 16 0.51 -8.59 -9.67
CA PRO A 16 1.39 -9.54 -8.98
C PRO A 16 2.58 -8.80 -8.36
N GLU A 17 2.91 -9.16 -7.13
CA GLU A 17 3.98 -8.46 -6.40
C GLU A 17 5.31 -8.49 -7.17
N SER A 18 5.63 -9.61 -7.81
CA SER A 18 6.89 -9.78 -8.53
C SER A 18 7.05 -8.85 -9.74
N LEU A 19 5.95 -8.25 -10.21
CA LEU A 19 5.96 -7.35 -11.37
C LEU A 19 6.03 -5.88 -10.98
N VAL A 20 6.13 -5.56 -9.68
CA VAL A 20 6.15 -4.18 -9.21
C VAL A 20 7.58 -3.78 -8.86
N GLY A 21 8.00 -2.64 -9.38
CA GLY A 21 9.28 -2.03 -9.06
C GLY A 21 9.11 -0.58 -8.68
N ILE A 22 9.94 -0.10 -7.80
CA ILE A 22 9.95 1.31 -7.38
C ILE A 22 11.04 2.03 -8.19
N SER A 23 10.68 3.17 -8.78
CA SER A 23 11.65 3.96 -9.53
C SER A 23 12.81 4.39 -8.63
N ILE A 24 14.01 4.41 -9.19
CA ILE A 24 15.20 4.93 -8.47
C ILE A 24 15.10 6.43 -8.21
N ARG A 25 14.14 7.13 -8.84
CA ARG A 25 13.90 8.56 -8.62
C ARG A 25 12.73 8.81 -7.68
N ASP A 26 12.18 7.76 -7.10
CA ASP A 26 11.11 7.91 -6.11
C ASP A 26 11.68 8.55 -4.85
N ARG A 27 11.05 9.63 -4.39
CA ARG A 27 11.52 10.35 -3.20
C ARG A 27 11.42 9.51 -1.93
N GLY A 28 10.50 8.56 -1.88
CA GLY A 28 10.43 7.61 -0.77
C GLY A 28 11.69 6.76 -0.70
N PHE A 29 12.18 6.27 -1.84
CA PHE A 29 13.41 5.52 -1.92
C PHE A 29 14.64 6.40 -1.64
N LEU A 30 14.70 7.58 -2.26
CA LEU A 30 15.89 8.45 -2.17
C LEU A 30 16.05 9.09 -0.79
N TYR A 31 14.95 9.53 -0.17
CA TYR A 31 15.01 10.41 1.01
C TYR A 31 14.11 9.96 2.16
N GLY A 32 13.40 8.86 2.00
CA GLY A 32 12.41 8.47 3.01
C GLY A 32 11.20 9.40 3.05
N ASP A 33 10.92 10.13 1.97
CA ASP A 33 9.82 11.10 1.89
C ASP A 33 8.51 10.36 1.62
N ALA A 34 8.01 9.71 2.66
CA ALA A 34 6.87 8.80 2.56
C ALA A 34 6.19 8.65 3.91
N VAL A 35 4.98 8.15 3.88
CA VAL A 35 4.24 7.75 5.08
C VAL A 35 3.74 6.32 4.89
N PHE A 36 3.52 5.63 6.00
CA PHE A 36 2.88 4.33 5.95
C PHE A 36 2.03 4.11 7.20
N ASP A 37 1.10 3.19 7.09
CA ASP A 37 0.38 2.65 8.22
C ASP A 37 0.19 1.15 8.02
N ALA A 38 -0.05 0.42 9.10
CA ALA A 38 -0.19 -1.03 9.04
C ALA A 38 -1.29 -1.48 9.98
N ALA A 39 -2.15 -2.36 9.48
CA ALA A 39 -3.16 -3.04 10.29
C ALA A 39 -2.90 -4.54 10.21
N ARG A 40 -3.11 -5.25 11.32
CA ARG A 40 -3.02 -6.70 11.27
C ARG A 40 -4.40 -7.30 10.99
N THR A 41 -4.41 -8.52 10.47
CA THR A 41 -5.64 -9.30 10.38
C THR A 41 -5.81 -10.19 11.63
N PHE A 42 -7.06 -10.55 11.89
CA PHE A 42 -7.44 -11.66 12.77
C PHE A 42 -8.36 -12.56 11.97
N ASN A 43 -7.93 -13.78 11.71
CA ASN A 43 -8.63 -14.71 10.84
C ASN A 43 -8.97 -14.10 9.48
N GLY A 44 -8.01 -13.38 8.90
CA GLY A 44 -8.15 -12.77 7.58
C GLY A 44 -8.92 -11.46 7.53
N THR A 45 -9.42 -10.96 8.65
CA THR A 45 -10.14 -9.69 8.70
C THR A 45 -9.24 -8.60 9.28
N PRO A 46 -8.98 -7.52 8.53
CA PRO A 46 -8.17 -6.41 9.05
C PRO A 46 -8.82 -5.80 10.30
N PHE A 47 -8.00 -5.62 11.34
CA PHE A 47 -8.46 -5.08 12.60
C PHE A 47 -8.34 -3.55 12.59
N ARG A 48 -9.46 -2.87 12.81
CA ARG A 48 -9.54 -1.40 12.85
C ARG A 48 -8.95 -0.73 11.62
N LEU A 49 -9.22 -1.29 10.45
CA LEU A 49 -8.68 -0.76 9.20
C LEU A 49 -9.06 0.70 8.97
N SER A 50 -10.32 1.07 9.22
CA SER A 50 -10.77 2.45 9.06
C SER A 50 -9.98 3.43 9.91
N GLU A 51 -9.68 3.07 11.16
CA GLU A 51 -8.91 3.93 12.05
C GLU A 51 -7.47 4.08 11.56
N HIS A 52 -6.86 2.98 11.07
CA HIS A 52 -5.51 3.02 10.49
C HIS A 52 -5.47 3.88 9.24
N VAL A 53 -6.44 3.73 8.35
CA VAL A 53 -6.51 4.55 7.14
C VAL A 53 -6.73 6.01 7.50
N HIS A 54 -7.57 6.28 8.51
CA HIS A 54 -7.80 7.65 8.97
C HIS A 54 -6.48 8.30 9.44
N ARG A 55 -5.72 7.57 10.24
CA ARG A 55 -4.41 8.04 10.73
C ARG A 55 -3.42 8.23 9.58
N LEU A 56 -3.44 7.33 8.59
CA LEU A 56 -2.63 7.49 7.39
C LEU A 56 -2.93 8.82 6.68
N TYR A 57 -4.21 9.14 6.55
CA TYR A 57 -4.62 10.38 5.87
C TYR A 57 -4.29 11.62 6.71
N ASP A 58 -4.29 11.53 8.04
CA ASP A 58 -3.78 12.61 8.87
C ASP A 58 -2.31 12.89 8.57
N SER A 59 -1.51 11.84 8.45
CA SER A 59 -0.08 11.96 8.10
C SER A 59 0.11 12.52 6.69
N LEU A 60 -0.71 12.09 5.72
CA LEU A 60 -0.67 12.60 4.35
C LEU A 60 -0.99 14.10 4.31
N ARG A 61 -1.99 14.54 5.05
CA ARG A 61 -2.32 15.97 5.14
C ARG A 61 -1.20 16.76 5.77
N TYR A 62 -0.59 16.24 6.82
CA TYR A 62 0.53 16.90 7.48
C TYR A 62 1.70 17.11 6.53
N LEU A 63 2.02 16.11 5.71
CA LEU A 63 3.11 16.20 4.73
C LEU A 63 2.68 16.80 3.40
N ARG A 64 1.39 17.11 3.23
CA ARG A 64 0.83 17.66 1.98
C ARG A 64 1.08 16.73 0.80
N ILE A 65 0.80 15.46 0.99
CA ILE A 65 0.82 14.45 -0.07
C ILE A 65 -0.63 14.06 -0.36
N ASP A 66 -1.04 14.21 -1.62
CA ASP A 66 -2.36 13.77 -2.07
C ASP A 66 -2.21 12.43 -2.79
N PRO A 67 -2.70 11.34 -2.22
CA PRO A 67 -2.55 10.02 -2.85
C PRO A 67 -3.44 9.82 -4.07
N GLY A 68 -4.34 10.74 -4.35
CA GLY A 68 -5.22 10.67 -5.51
C GLY A 68 -6.43 9.76 -5.35
N ILE A 69 -6.61 9.12 -4.20
CA ILE A 69 -7.80 8.32 -3.88
C ILE A 69 -8.31 8.72 -2.50
N GLU A 70 -9.60 8.54 -2.29
CA GLU A 70 -10.26 8.88 -1.04
C GLU A 70 -10.01 7.80 0.03
N PRO A 71 -10.14 8.12 1.33
CA PRO A 71 -9.95 7.14 2.39
C PRO A 71 -10.77 5.86 2.22
N LYS A 72 -12.00 5.98 1.77
CA LYS A 72 -12.86 4.80 1.55
C LYS A 72 -12.29 3.89 0.46
N GLU A 73 -11.76 4.47 -0.61
CA GLU A 73 -11.11 3.70 -1.67
C GLU A 73 -9.85 3.00 -1.15
N MET A 74 -9.06 3.69 -0.32
CA MET A 74 -7.87 3.09 0.29
C MET A 74 -8.25 1.86 1.12
N GLU A 75 -9.34 1.93 1.89
CA GLU A 75 -9.85 0.81 2.65
C GLU A 75 -10.29 -0.34 1.75
N ASP A 76 -11.05 -0.02 0.70
CA ASP A 76 -11.58 -1.04 -0.21
C ASP A 76 -10.45 -1.77 -0.95
N TRP A 77 -9.44 -1.04 -1.43
CA TRP A 77 -8.27 -1.65 -2.06
C TRP A 77 -7.49 -2.51 -1.06
N SER A 78 -7.35 -2.04 0.18
CA SER A 78 -6.66 -2.80 1.23
C SER A 78 -7.36 -4.13 1.50
N ARG A 79 -8.69 -4.12 1.58
CA ARG A 79 -9.46 -5.36 1.77
C ARG A 79 -9.31 -6.32 0.61
N ARG A 80 -9.28 -5.82 -0.62
CA ARG A 80 -9.10 -6.66 -1.80
C ARG A 80 -7.74 -7.33 -1.82
N VAL A 81 -6.69 -6.61 -1.47
CA VAL A 81 -5.33 -7.18 -1.37
C VAL A 81 -5.30 -8.27 -0.29
N VAL A 82 -5.87 -7.97 0.88
CA VAL A 82 -5.94 -8.96 1.97
C VAL A 82 -6.70 -10.21 1.55
N ASP A 83 -7.88 -10.04 0.96
CA ASP A 83 -8.73 -11.18 0.58
C ASP A 83 -8.02 -12.12 -0.38
N HIS A 84 -7.27 -11.57 -1.33
CA HIS A 84 -6.49 -12.40 -2.24
C HIS A 84 -5.34 -13.10 -1.52
N ASN A 85 -4.54 -12.34 -0.77
CA ASN A 85 -3.29 -12.85 -0.21
C ASN A 85 -3.52 -13.79 0.98
N TYR A 86 -4.62 -13.60 1.72
CA TYR A 86 -4.93 -14.48 2.84
C TYR A 86 -5.09 -15.93 2.41
N LYS A 87 -5.62 -16.17 1.22
CA LYS A 87 -5.80 -17.52 0.67
C LYS A 87 -4.48 -18.24 0.42
N LEU A 88 -3.39 -17.49 0.34
CA LEU A 88 -2.06 -18.06 0.10
C LEU A 88 -1.34 -18.47 1.39
N LEU A 89 -1.87 -18.07 2.54
CA LEU A 89 -1.26 -18.39 3.83
C LEU A 89 -1.66 -19.77 4.31
N PRO A 90 -0.78 -20.44 5.06
CA PRO A 90 -1.16 -21.66 5.78
C PRO A 90 -2.32 -21.37 6.74
N PRO A 91 -3.18 -22.38 7.03
CA PRO A 91 -4.27 -22.20 7.98
C PRO A 91 -3.79 -21.68 9.34
N GLY A 92 -4.52 -20.74 9.90
CA GLY A 92 -4.23 -20.19 11.22
C GLY A 92 -3.22 -19.05 11.24
N GLN A 93 -2.64 -18.70 10.09
CA GLN A 93 -1.74 -17.56 10.01
C GLN A 93 -2.49 -16.29 9.63
N ASP A 94 -1.96 -15.18 10.08
CA ASP A 94 -2.45 -13.84 9.75
C ASP A 94 -1.35 -12.98 9.13
N MET A 95 -1.69 -11.77 8.75
CA MET A 95 -0.78 -10.88 8.04
C MET A 95 -0.97 -9.44 8.50
N TRP A 96 0.03 -8.61 8.22
CA TRP A 96 -0.13 -7.17 8.20
C TRP A 96 -0.49 -6.73 6.80
N VAL A 97 -1.39 -5.75 6.68
CA VAL A 97 -1.63 -5.01 5.46
C VAL A 97 -1.08 -3.61 5.66
N MET A 98 -0.24 -3.17 4.73
CA MET A 98 0.46 -1.89 4.83
C MET A 98 0.14 -1.02 3.64
N GLN A 99 -0.20 0.24 3.93
CA GLN A 99 -0.33 1.28 2.91
C GLN A 99 0.94 2.13 2.99
N ARG A 100 1.64 2.27 1.86
CA ARG A 100 2.85 3.10 1.75
C ARG A 100 2.64 4.12 0.65
N ILE A 101 2.78 5.39 0.97
CA ILE A 101 2.61 6.46 0.00
C ILE A 101 3.84 7.35 0.06
N SER A 102 4.56 7.47 -1.05
CA SER A 102 5.66 8.43 -1.16
C SER A 102 5.19 9.70 -1.85
N ARG A 103 5.99 10.77 -1.73
CA ARG A 103 5.72 12.01 -2.46
C ARG A 103 5.80 11.79 -3.97
N GLY A 104 6.50 10.76 -4.40
CA GLY A 104 6.52 10.35 -5.80
C GLY A 104 7.87 10.48 -6.47
N ILE A 105 7.83 10.33 -7.78
CA ILE A 105 9.01 10.33 -8.63
C ILE A 105 9.40 11.76 -8.94
N GLU A 106 10.67 12.11 -8.71
CA GLU A 106 11.17 13.45 -9.02
C GLU A 106 11.03 13.75 -10.52
N PRO A 107 10.56 14.96 -10.88
CA PRO A 107 10.50 15.34 -12.28
C PRO A 107 11.89 15.32 -12.91
N ILE A 108 11.98 14.76 -14.11
CA ILE A 108 13.23 14.70 -14.89
C ILE A 108 13.34 15.92 -15.78
N LEU A 109 12.22 16.38 -16.33
CA LEU A 109 12.18 17.48 -17.26
C LEU A 109 11.41 18.66 -16.66
N PRO A 110 11.76 19.92 -17.03
CA PRO A 110 11.00 21.08 -16.63
C PRO A 110 9.52 20.92 -17.03
N GLY A 111 8.62 21.21 -16.11
CA GLY A 111 7.18 21.14 -16.35
C GLY A 111 6.54 19.78 -16.00
N ASP A 112 7.33 18.78 -15.72
CA ASP A 112 6.79 17.50 -15.23
C ASP A 112 6.14 17.71 -13.86
N VAL A 113 5.06 16.97 -13.62
CA VAL A 113 4.36 16.97 -12.34
C VAL A 113 4.78 15.77 -11.52
N MET A 114 5.13 16.01 -10.25
CA MET A 114 5.43 14.91 -9.32
C MET A 114 4.12 14.23 -8.91
N ARG A 115 4.08 12.91 -9.07
CA ARG A 115 2.90 12.10 -8.72
C ARG A 115 3.26 11.15 -7.60
N PRO A 116 2.47 11.11 -6.52
CA PRO A 116 2.72 10.16 -5.44
C PRO A 116 2.72 8.71 -5.91
N THR A 117 3.54 7.90 -5.27
CA THR A 117 3.54 6.45 -5.44
C THR A 117 2.68 5.86 -4.34
N VAL A 118 1.70 5.05 -4.70
CA VAL A 118 0.77 4.45 -3.75
C VAL A 118 0.87 2.93 -3.84
N LEU A 119 1.24 2.31 -2.72
CA LEU A 119 1.43 0.87 -2.63
C LEU A 119 0.65 0.32 -1.44
N ILE A 120 -0.09 -0.77 -1.67
CA ILE A 120 -0.69 -1.56 -0.60
C ILE A 120 -0.18 -2.98 -0.73
N GLU A 121 0.44 -3.48 0.33
CA GLU A 121 1.10 -4.78 0.35
C GLU A 121 0.80 -5.52 1.64
N THR A 122 1.11 -6.81 1.69
CA THR A 122 0.94 -7.60 2.90
C THR A 122 2.23 -8.31 3.27
N HIS A 123 2.37 -8.58 4.58
CA HIS A 123 3.46 -9.38 5.12
C HIS A 123 2.88 -10.40 6.09
N ALA A 124 3.26 -11.65 5.96
CA ALA A 124 2.86 -12.67 6.92
C ALA A 124 3.41 -12.35 8.31
N ILE A 125 2.59 -12.54 9.33
CA ILE A 125 3.04 -12.38 10.72
C ILE A 125 3.81 -13.66 11.08
N PRO A 126 5.07 -13.53 11.55
CA PRO A 126 5.95 -14.69 11.68
C PRO A 126 5.67 -15.57 12.91
N PHE A 127 4.55 -15.38 13.59
CA PHE A 127 4.20 -16.16 14.78
C PHE A 127 2.71 -16.45 14.88
#